data_f6ca24861ae3591912624d3c995f7095
#
_entry.id   f6ca24861ae3591912624d3c995f7095
#
_cell.length_a   1.000
_cell.length_b   1.000
_cell.length_c   1.000
_cell.angle_alpha   90.00
_cell.angle_beta   90.00
_cell.angle_gamma   90.00
#
_symmetry.space_group_name_H-M   'P 1'
#
loop_
_entity.id
_entity.type
_entity.pdbx_description
1 polymer ?
#
loop_
_entity_poly.entity_id
_entity_poly.type
_entity_poly.pdbx_seq_one_letter_code
_entity_poly.pdbx_strand_id
1 'polypeptide(L)'
;MNLVMVLAVYATISKALGMPLRHPGTQENYHALYQCTDTALLSRALVWMATDSRCANEPFNITNGDLIRWENLWPKMASYFGMEVGPRQHIKLTEMMADKASLWDRIVSQHELRRIPYDKIASWGYGDFVFGAGFDIISSMTKARRYGFHEVRDTEEMFFRMFDDLRASKMIP
;
A
#
# COMPACT_ATOMS: atom_id res chain seq x y z
N MET A 1 -4.56 -0.86 -9.88
CA MET A 1 -4.39 -1.63 -8.63
C MET A 1 -3.73 -0.70 -7.63
N ASN A 2 -4.22 -0.64 -6.39
CA ASN A 2 -3.73 0.31 -5.38
C ASN A 2 -3.64 -0.41 -4.02
N LEU A 3 -2.42 -0.64 -3.54
CA LEU A 3 -2.17 -1.33 -2.28
C LEU A 3 -2.67 -0.51 -1.07
N VAL A 4 -2.58 0.82 -1.15
CA VAL A 4 -3.03 1.71 -0.07
C VAL A 4 -4.54 1.55 0.18
N MET A 5 -5.34 1.45 -0.89
CA MET A 5 -6.78 1.18 -0.76
C MET A 5 -7.06 -0.19 -0.16
N VAL A 6 -6.31 -1.23 -0.58
CA VAL A 6 -6.46 -2.58 0.00
C VAL A 6 -6.20 -2.54 1.50
N LEU A 7 -5.10 -1.93 1.93
CA LEU A 7 -4.72 -1.80 3.34
C LEU A 7 -5.75 -0.99 4.15
N ALA A 8 -6.16 0.16 3.61
CA ALA A 8 -7.08 1.07 4.30
C ALA A 8 -8.47 0.45 4.49
N VAL A 9 -9.02 -0.20 3.46
CA VAL A 9 -10.34 -0.86 3.54
C VAL A 9 -10.26 -2.11 4.40
N TYR A 10 -9.17 -2.89 4.31
CA TYR A 10 -8.92 -4.05 5.19
C TYR A 10 -8.87 -3.64 6.67
N ALA A 11 -8.11 -2.59 7.00
CA ALA A 11 -8.04 -2.06 8.36
C ALA A 11 -9.41 -1.55 8.85
N THR A 12 -10.12 -0.80 8.01
CA THR A 12 -11.45 -0.27 8.34
C THR A 12 -12.46 -1.38 8.64
N ILE A 13 -12.51 -2.42 7.80
CA ILE A 13 -13.41 -3.56 7.98
C ILE A 13 -13.01 -4.36 9.23
N SER A 14 -11.71 -4.64 9.41
CA SER A 14 -11.22 -5.36 10.59
C SER A 14 -11.57 -4.63 11.88
N LYS A 15 -11.41 -3.30 11.91
CA LYS A 15 -11.81 -2.45 13.05
C LYS A 15 -13.31 -2.52 13.33
N ALA A 16 -14.13 -2.43 12.30
CA ALA A 16 -15.59 -2.52 12.43
C ALA A 16 -16.06 -3.89 12.94
N LEU A 17 -15.26 -4.94 12.72
CA LEU A 17 -15.48 -6.28 13.26
C LEU A 17 -14.92 -6.48 14.69
N GLY A 18 -14.29 -5.46 15.28
CA GLY A 18 -13.65 -5.56 16.60
C GLY A 18 -12.38 -6.45 16.58
N MET A 19 -11.79 -6.65 15.41
CA MET A 19 -10.59 -7.49 15.26
C MET A 19 -9.32 -6.64 15.30
N PRO A 20 -8.21 -7.17 15.86
CA PRO A 20 -6.91 -6.54 15.73
C PRO A 20 -6.42 -6.58 14.28
N LEU A 21 -5.52 -5.66 13.91
CA LEU A 21 -4.95 -5.62 12.56
C LEU A 21 -3.89 -6.71 12.42
N ARG A 22 -4.22 -7.79 11.71
CA ARG A 22 -3.32 -8.91 11.44
C ARG A 22 -2.64 -8.73 10.10
N HIS A 23 -1.32 -8.99 10.05
CA HIS A 23 -0.63 -9.08 8.76
C HIS A 23 -1.13 -10.31 8.00
N PRO A 24 -1.68 -10.15 6.78
CA PRO A 24 -2.33 -11.25 6.07
C PRO A 24 -1.35 -12.17 5.33
N GLY A 25 -0.08 -11.77 5.21
CA GLY A 25 0.93 -12.52 4.48
C GLY A 25 1.55 -13.66 5.26
N THR A 26 2.44 -14.40 4.56
CA THR A 26 3.25 -15.45 5.15
C THR A 26 4.30 -14.88 6.11
N GLN A 27 5.00 -15.76 6.83
CA GLN A 27 6.12 -15.35 7.69
C GLN A 27 7.24 -14.75 6.86
N GLU A 28 7.56 -15.36 5.74
CA GLU A 28 8.60 -14.92 4.83
C GLU A 28 8.28 -13.53 4.28
N ASN A 29 7.04 -13.28 3.85
CA ASN A 29 6.60 -11.97 3.39
C ASN A 29 6.76 -10.88 4.47
N TYR A 30 6.42 -11.21 5.72
CA TYR A 30 6.49 -10.27 6.84
C TYR A 30 7.91 -9.77 7.10
N HIS A 31 8.91 -10.64 6.89
CA HIS A 31 10.33 -10.36 7.11
C HIS A 31 11.09 -9.96 5.84
N ALA A 32 10.53 -10.20 4.65
CA ALA A 32 11.18 -9.86 3.38
C ALA A 32 11.36 -8.34 3.22
N LEU A 33 12.39 -7.95 2.50
CA LEU A 33 12.59 -6.58 2.07
C LEU A 33 11.61 -6.24 0.95
N TYR A 34 10.98 -5.09 1.06
CA TYR A 34 10.00 -4.61 0.09
C TYR A 34 10.29 -3.16 -0.31
N GLN A 35 10.05 -2.85 -1.57
CA GLN A 35 10.13 -1.49 -2.10
C GLN A 35 8.78 -1.03 -2.62
N CYS A 36 8.52 0.25 -2.43
CA CYS A 36 7.37 0.94 -3.00
C CYS A 36 7.81 2.00 -4.00
N THR A 37 6.86 2.46 -4.80
CA THR A 37 7.03 3.62 -5.68
C THR A 37 5.86 4.57 -5.48
N ASP A 38 6.15 5.76 -4.96
CA ASP A 38 5.20 6.87 -4.88
C ASP A 38 4.84 7.34 -6.31
N THR A 39 3.56 7.48 -6.59
CA THR A 39 3.10 7.91 -7.92
C THR A 39 3.56 9.32 -8.28
N ALA A 40 3.68 10.23 -7.31
CA ALA A 40 4.19 11.57 -7.54
C ALA A 40 5.70 11.55 -7.85
N LEU A 41 6.47 10.67 -7.19
CA LEU A 41 7.88 10.45 -7.51
C LEU A 41 8.02 9.87 -8.93
N LEU A 42 7.20 8.85 -9.26
CA LEU A 42 7.21 8.24 -10.58
C LEU A 42 6.86 9.26 -11.67
N SER A 43 5.87 10.13 -11.43
CA SER A 43 5.51 11.19 -12.38
C SER A 43 6.67 12.15 -12.65
N ARG A 44 7.40 12.55 -11.61
CA ARG A 44 8.61 13.41 -11.80
C ARG A 44 9.72 12.67 -12.52
N ALA A 45 9.92 11.39 -12.23
CA ALA A 45 10.89 10.56 -12.96
C ALA A 45 10.52 10.44 -14.45
N LEU A 46 9.23 10.32 -14.78
CA LEU A 46 8.76 10.29 -16.17
C LEU A 46 9.06 11.62 -16.88
N VAL A 47 8.81 12.76 -16.23
CA VAL A 47 9.16 14.09 -16.78
C VAL A 47 10.66 14.19 -16.99
N TRP A 48 11.48 13.81 -16.00
CA TRP A 48 12.94 13.80 -16.13
C TRP A 48 13.40 12.92 -17.30
N MET A 49 12.90 11.68 -17.42
CA MET A 49 13.24 10.79 -18.53
C MET A 49 12.84 11.36 -19.91
N ALA A 50 11.72 12.09 -19.97
CA ALA A 50 11.23 12.67 -21.21
C ALA A 50 12.00 13.94 -21.64
N THR A 51 12.64 14.65 -20.70
CA THR A 51 13.29 15.95 -20.95
C THR A 51 14.82 15.89 -20.99
N ASP A 52 15.44 14.84 -20.42
CA ASP A 52 16.89 14.66 -20.44
C ASP A 52 17.29 13.76 -21.62
N SER A 53 17.98 14.33 -22.60
CA SER A 53 18.40 13.59 -23.82
C SER A 53 19.28 12.37 -23.53
N ARG A 54 19.97 12.33 -22.38
CA ARG A 54 20.77 11.16 -21.95
C ARG A 54 19.90 9.95 -21.62
N CYS A 55 18.61 10.17 -21.34
CA CYS A 55 17.65 9.11 -21.03
C CYS A 55 17.03 8.46 -22.28
N ALA A 56 17.32 8.97 -23.47
CA ALA A 56 16.75 8.48 -24.73
C ALA A 56 17.07 6.98 -24.94
N ASN A 57 16.04 6.18 -25.16
CA ASN A 57 16.12 4.72 -25.35
C ASN A 57 16.74 3.93 -24.19
N GLU A 58 16.72 4.49 -22.98
CA GLU A 58 17.29 3.86 -21.79
C GLU A 58 16.20 3.44 -20.80
N PRO A 59 16.20 2.18 -20.31
CA PRO A 59 15.29 1.75 -19.26
C PRO A 59 15.83 2.15 -17.87
N PHE A 60 14.91 2.55 -16.97
CA PHE A 60 15.24 2.89 -15.58
C PHE A 60 14.30 2.20 -14.59
N ASN A 61 14.85 1.70 -13.48
CA ASN A 61 14.06 1.35 -12.32
C ASN A 61 13.83 2.62 -11.49
N ILE A 62 12.58 2.83 -11.07
CA ILE A 62 12.20 3.93 -10.18
C ILE A 62 11.47 3.36 -8.97
N THR A 63 12.01 3.61 -7.79
CA THR A 63 11.42 3.29 -6.48
C THR A 63 11.56 4.48 -5.55
N ASN A 64 10.97 4.41 -4.36
CA ASN A 64 11.12 5.47 -3.35
C ASN A 64 12.57 5.70 -2.91
N GLY A 65 13.44 4.69 -3.07
CA GLY A 65 14.87 4.77 -2.73
C GLY A 65 15.20 4.22 -1.36
N ASP A 66 14.22 3.87 -0.56
CA ASP A 66 14.33 3.17 0.72
C ASP A 66 13.92 1.68 0.61
N LEU A 67 14.02 0.98 1.72
CA LEU A 67 13.61 -0.41 1.89
C LEU A 67 12.78 -0.52 3.16
N ILE A 68 11.67 -1.22 3.10
CA ILE A 68 10.85 -1.54 4.27
C ILE A 68 10.82 -3.04 4.52
N ARG A 69 10.44 -3.39 5.75
CA ARG A 69 9.90 -4.70 6.11
C ARG A 69 8.51 -4.49 6.70
N TRP A 70 7.59 -5.38 6.35
CA TRP A 70 6.24 -5.29 6.92
C TRP A 70 6.25 -5.41 8.44
N GLU A 71 7.18 -6.17 9.02
CA GLU A 71 7.35 -6.28 10.48
C GLU A 71 7.56 -4.94 11.20
N ASN A 72 8.23 -3.99 10.55
CA ASN A 72 8.51 -2.66 11.10
C ASN A 72 7.37 -1.67 10.82
N LEU A 73 6.74 -1.78 9.67
CA LEU A 73 5.69 -0.86 9.22
C LEU A 73 4.30 -1.24 9.77
N TRP A 74 4.02 -2.55 9.92
CA TRP A 74 2.70 -3.04 10.31
C TRP A 74 2.20 -2.52 11.66
N PRO A 75 3.04 -2.51 12.73
CA PRO A 75 2.65 -1.93 14.01
C PRO A 75 2.29 -0.45 13.92
N LYS A 76 3.00 0.30 13.10
CA LYS A 76 2.75 1.73 12.89
C LYS A 76 1.45 1.96 12.13
N MET A 77 1.14 1.11 11.13
CA MET A 77 -0.15 1.12 10.45
C MET A 77 -1.31 0.79 11.42
N ALA A 78 -1.15 -0.22 12.26
CA ALA A 78 -2.16 -0.55 13.27
C ALA A 78 -2.41 0.65 14.21
N SER A 79 -1.36 1.28 14.70
CA SER A 79 -1.44 2.50 15.51
C SER A 79 -2.16 3.64 14.79
N TYR A 80 -1.85 3.87 13.50
CA TYR A 80 -2.50 4.89 12.68
C TYR A 80 -4.02 4.70 12.61
N PHE A 81 -4.49 3.47 12.46
CA PHE A 81 -5.91 3.14 12.46
C PHE A 81 -6.52 3.03 13.87
N GLY A 82 -5.73 3.24 14.94
CA GLY A 82 -6.17 3.07 16.33
C GLY A 82 -6.57 1.64 16.63
N MET A 83 -5.76 0.69 16.18
CA MET A 83 -5.96 -0.76 16.35
C MET A 83 -4.75 -1.39 17.03
N GLU A 84 -5.00 -2.51 17.72
CA GLU A 84 -3.91 -3.38 18.19
C GLU A 84 -3.37 -4.24 17.04
N VAL A 85 -2.10 -4.61 17.14
CA VAL A 85 -1.49 -5.59 16.22
C VAL A 85 -1.95 -6.99 16.65
N GLY A 86 -2.59 -7.70 15.74
CA GLY A 86 -2.94 -9.09 15.96
C GLY A 86 -1.80 -10.06 15.63
N PRO A 87 -1.88 -11.31 16.13
CA PRO A 87 -0.95 -12.34 15.72
C PRO A 87 -1.04 -12.51 14.19
N ARG A 88 0.12 -12.76 13.57
CA ARG A 88 0.17 -13.04 12.13
C ARG A 88 -0.69 -14.24 11.79
N GLN A 89 -1.38 -14.15 10.69
CA GLN A 89 -2.18 -15.24 10.17
C GLN A 89 -2.18 -15.14 8.65
N HIS A 90 -1.76 -16.19 7.97
CA HIS A 90 -1.90 -16.24 6.52
C HIS A 90 -3.40 -16.19 6.16
N ILE A 91 -3.81 -15.09 5.54
CA ILE A 91 -5.20 -14.80 5.19
C ILE A 91 -5.25 -14.49 3.70
N LYS A 92 -6.10 -15.20 2.98
CA LYS A 92 -6.48 -14.78 1.65
C LYS A 92 -7.52 -13.67 1.74
N LEU A 93 -7.15 -12.47 1.37
CA LEU A 93 -8.03 -11.31 1.41
C LEU A 93 -9.22 -11.49 0.47
N THR A 94 -9.03 -12.16 -0.67
CA THR A 94 -10.14 -12.50 -1.58
C THR A 94 -11.22 -13.36 -0.91
N GLU A 95 -10.86 -14.25 0.00
CA GLU A 95 -11.80 -15.10 0.73
C GLU A 95 -12.39 -14.34 1.94
N MET A 96 -11.53 -13.74 2.77
CA MET A 96 -11.96 -13.03 3.98
C MET A 96 -12.89 -11.85 3.68
N MET A 97 -12.69 -11.18 2.56
CA MET A 97 -13.44 -9.98 2.18
C MET A 97 -14.64 -10.26 1.28
N ALA A 98 -14.85 -11.52 0.83
CA ALA A 98 -15.88 -11.86 -0.15
C ALA A 98 -17.30 -11.46 0.27
N ASP A 99 -17.64 -11.58 1.54
CA ASP A 99 -18.96 -11.37 2.12
C ASP A 99 -19.12 -10.04 2.89
N LYS A 100 -18.18 -9.10 2.76
CA LYS A 100 -18.14 -7.87 3.57
C LYS A 100 -18.87 -6.67 2.93
N ALA A 101 -19.52 -6.85 1.77
CA ALA A 101 -20.22 -5.76 1.07
C ALA A 101 -21.25 -5.06 1.97
N SER A 102 -22.13 -5.81 2.63
CA SER A 102 -23.15 -5.23 3.51
C SER A 102 -22.56 -4.53 4.74
N LEU A 103 -21.42 -5.00 5.26
CA LEU A 103 -20.71 -4.31 6.33
C LEU A 103 -20.12 -3.00 5.82
N TRP A 104 -19.50 -3.03 4.65
CA TRP A 104 -18.93 -1.84 4.02
C TRP A 104 -20.02 -0.77 3.74
N ASP A 105 -21.18 -1.16 3.23
CA ASP A 105 -22.31 -0.24 2.99
C ASP A 105 -22.78 0.44 4.28
N ARG A 106 -22.79 -0.28 5.41
CA ARG A 106 -23.08 0.32 6.73
C ARG A 106 -22.00 1.33 7.13
N ILE A 107 -20.72 1.01 6.96
CA ILE A 107 -19.60 1.92 7.26
C ILE A 107 -19.73 3.18 6.39
N VAL A 108 -19.95 3.03 5.09
CA VAL A 108 -20.15 4.14 4.15
C VAL A 108 -21.28 5.06 4.61
N SER A 109 -22.41 4.49 5.03
CA SER A 109 -23.56 5.26 5.50
C SER A 109 -23.30 5.93 6.83
N GLN A 110 -22.66 5.24 7.78
CA GLN A 110 -22.37 5.76 9.13
C GLN A 110 -21.36 6.92 9.11
N HIS A 111 -20.38 6.87 8.22
CA HIS A 111 -19.31 7.87 8.12
C HIS A 111 -19.48 8.82 6.93
N GLU A 112 -20.61 8.78 6.25
CA GLU A 112 -20.90 9.64 5.07
C GLU A 112 -19.80 9.60 4.02
N LEU A 113 -19.28 8.40 3.75
CA LEU A 113 -18.21 8.20 2.78
C LEU A 113 -18.72 8.27 1.34
N ARG A 114 -17.80 8.40 0.40
CA ARG A 114 -18.10 8.29 -1.02
C ARG A 114 -18.66 6.89 -1.32
N ARG A 115 -19.77 6.85 -2.05
CA ARG A 115 -20.38 5.59 -2.49
C ARG A 115 -19.66 5.05 -3.71
N ILE A 116 -18.79 4.07 -3.48
CA ILE A 116 -18.11 3.29 -4.51
C ILE A 116 -18.57 1.84 -4.33
N PRO A 117 -18.95 1.13 -5.41
CA PRO A 117 -19.31 -0.29 -5.32
C PRO A 117 -18.20 -1.09 -4.63
N TYR A 118 -18.58 -2.01 -3.75
CA TYR A 118 -17.63 -2.77 -2.92
C TYR A 118 -16.59 -3.54 -3.76
N ASP A 119 -17.02 -4.08 -4.91
CA ASP A 119 -16.16 -4.80 -5.85
C ASP A 119 -15.15 -3.88 -6.59
N LYS A 120 -15.32 -2.55 -6.46
CA LYS A 120 -14.44 -1.54 -7.08
C LYS A 120 -13.56 -0.81 -6.08
N ILE A 121 -13.87 -0.87 -4.76
CA ILE A 121 -13.15 -0.08 -3.75
C ILE A 121 -11.74 -0.61 -3.49
N ALA A 122 -11.53 -1.92 -3.50
CA ALA A 122 -10.24 -2.55 -3.25
C ALA A 122 -10.02 -3.78 -4.14
N SER A 123 -8.80 -3.95 -4.63
CA SER A 123 -8.40 -5.13 -5.42
C SER A 123 -7.83 -6.19 -4.48
N TRP A 124 -8.67 -7.05 -3.91
CA TRP A 124 -8.25 -8.07 -2.94
C TRP A 124 -7.24 -9.04 -3.51
N GLY A 125 -7.40 -9.46 -4.77
CA GLY A 125 -6.43 -10.32 -5.45
C GLY A 125 -5.04 -9.69 -5.59
N TYR A 126 -4.96 -8.36 -5.71
CA TYR A 126 -3.68 -7.65 -5.67
C TYR A 126 -3.07 -7.66 -4.27
N GLY A 127 -3.89 -7.55 -3.23
CA GLY A 127 -3.45 -7.74 -1.85
C GLY A 127 -2.87 -9.14 -1.63
N ASP A 128 -3.58 -10.18 -2.06
CA ASP A 128 -3.10 -11.57 -1.98
C ASP A 128 -1.78 -11.78 -2.72
N PHE A 129 -1.63 -11.16 -3.90
CA PHE A 129 -0.37 -11.21 -4.66
C PHE A 129 0.79 -10.55 -3.89
N VAL A 130 0.58 -9.35 -3.34
CA VAL A 130 1.63 -8.63 -2.60
C VAL A 130 2.02 -9.37 -1.32
N PHE A 131 1.03 -9.82 -0.54
CA PHE A 131 1.26 -10.49 0.73
C PHE A 131 1.64 -11.97 0.60
N GLY A 132 1.48 -12.56 -0.59
CA GLY A 132 1.95 -13.89 -0.92
C GLY A 132 3.42 -13.97 -1.31
N ALA A 133 4.08 -12.85 -1.62
CA ALA A 133 5.50 -12.82 -2.04
C ALA A 133 6.43 -13.05 -0.84
N GLY A 134 6.96 -14.26 -0.68
CA GLY A 134 7.86 -14.66 0.40
C GLY A 134 9.35 -14.44 0.11
N PHE A 135 9.72 -13.42 -0.67
CA PHE A 135 11.09 -13.13 -1.08
C PHE A 135 11.34 -11.62 -1.14
N ASP A 136 12.61 -11.22 -1.10
CA ASP A 136 13.01 -9.83 -1.19
C ASP A 136 12.66 -9.24 -2.57
N ILE A 137 12.01 -8.08 -2.58
CA ILE A 137 11.67 -7.33 -3.79
C ILE A 137 12.51 -6.06 -3.79
N ILE A 138 13.61 -6.10 -4.54
CA ILE A 138 14.59 -5.01 -4.59
C ILE A 138 14.93 -4.68 -6.04
N SER A 139 14.82 -3.41 -6.40
CA SER A 139 15.24 -2.87 -7.69
C SER A 139 16.32 -1.82 -7.48
N SER A 140 17.41 -1.93 -8.22
CA SER A 140 18.52 -0.97 -8.12
C SER A 140 18.18 0.34 -8.84
N MET A 141 18.28 1.46 -8.14
CA MET A 141 18.20 2.81 -8.71
C MET A 141 19.57 3.39 -9.10
N THR A 142 20.63 2.60 -9.05
CA THR A 142 22.00 3.09 -9.33
C THR A 142 22.10 3.77 -10.69
N LYS A 143 21.46 3.22 -11.72
CA LYS A 143 21.46 3.81 -13.06
C LYS A 143 20.75 5.16 -13.08
N ALA A 144 19.54 5.26 -12.52
CA ALA A 144 18.80 6.52 -12.43
C ALA A 144 19.62 7.61 -11.72
N ARG A 145 20.26 7.28 -10.59
CA ARG A 145 21.14 8.20 -9.85
C ARG A 145 22.35 8.66 -10.67
N ARG A 146 23.00 7.77 -11.41
CA ARG A 146 24.12 8.13 -12.31
C ARG A 146 23.69 9.06 -13.43
N TYR A 147 22.44 8.98 -13.86
CA TYR A 147 21.86 9.85 -14.88
C TYR A 147 21.28 11.15 -14.33
N GLY A 148 21.35 11.35 -13.00
CA GLY A 148 20.99 12.62 -12.34
C GLY A 148 19.62 12.62 -11.63
N PHE A 149 18.89 11.49 -11.56
CA PHE A 149 17.68 11.38 -10.78
C PHE A 149 18.00 10.98 -9.35
N HIS A 150 18.02 11.96 -8.43
CA HIS A 150 18.41 11.79 -7.01
C HIS A 150 17.22 11.87 -6.04
N GLU A 151 16.01 12.06 -6.53
CA GLU A 151 14.85 12.15 -5.65
C GLU A 151 14.60 10.84 -4.90
N VAL A 152 14.18 10.98 -3.65
CA VAL A 152 13.80 9.88 -2.75
C VAL A 152 12.49 10.21 -2.05
N ARG A 153 11.82 9.18 -1.55
CA ARG A 153 10.64 9.29 -0.68
C ARG A 153 10.80 8.33 0.48
N ASP A 154 10.38 8.75 1.65
CA ASP A 154 10.16 7.86 2.77
C ASP A 154 8.87 7.08 2.53
N THR A 155 8.95 5.75 2.52
CA THR A 155 7.81 4.88 2.23
C THR A 155 6.79 4.89 3.36
N GLU A 156 7.22 5.03 4.61
CA GLU A 156 6.33 5.12 5.76
C GLU A 156 5.51 6.42 5.71
N GLU A 157 6.17 7.57 5.54
CA GLU A 157 5.51 8.87 5.37
C GLU A 157 4.55 8.86 4.17
N MET A 158 4.95 8.21 3.08
CA MET A 158 4.09 8.04 1.89
C MET A 158 2.78 7.32 2.25
N PHE A 159 2.82 6.20 2.98
CA PHE A 159 1.62 5.48 3.35
C PHE A 159 0.69 6.33 4.22
N PHE A 160 1.22 6.99 5.25
CA PHE A 160 0.40 7.79 6.15
C PHE A 160 -0.21 9.00 5.47
N ARG A 161 0.55 9.72 4.66
CA ARG A 161 0.01 10.79 3.81
C ARG A 161 -1.12 10.29 2.90
N MET A 162 -0.93 9.15 2.25
CA MET A 162 -1.97 8.58 1.37
C MET A 162 -3.21 8.16 2.16
N PHE A 163 -3.07 7.66 3.39
CA PHE A 163 -4.23 7.37 4.24
C PHE A 163 -4.96 8.65 4.65
N ASP A 164 -4.22 9.72 4.96
CA ASP A 164 -4.81 11.06 5.24
C ASP A 164 -5.56 11.60 4.02
N ASP A 165 -5.00 11.47 2.82
CA ASP A 165 -5.65 11.84 1.55
C ASP A 165 -6.95 11.03 1.34
N LEU A 166 -6.96 9.73 1.67
CA LEU A 166 -8.16 8.90 1.59
C LEU A 166 -9.23 9.34 2.60
N ARG A 167 -8.85 9.73 3.83
CA ARG A 167 -9.77 10.30 4.81
C ARG A 167 -10.32 11.64 4.35
N ALA A 168 -9.46 12.55 3.93
CA ALA A 168 -9.85 13.88 3.43
C ALA A 168 -10.81 13.79 2.23
N SER A 169 -10.62 12.80 1.37
CA SER A 169 -11.50 12.54 0.22
C SER A 169 -12.73 11.69 0.55
N LYS A 170 -12.97 11.37 1.85
CA LYS A 170 -14.08 10.53 2.31
C LYS A 170 -14.12 9.13 1.66
N MET A 171 -12.95 8.55 1.42
CA MET A 171 -12.84 7.17 0.92
C MET A 171 -12.82 6.16 2.07
N ILE A 172 -12.32 6.56 3.24
CA ILE A 172 -12.30 5.80 4.49
C ILE A 172 -12.66 6.74 5.66
N PRO A 173 -13.03 6.19 6.85
CA PRO A 173 -13.31 6.99 8.06
C PRO A 173 -12.11 7.74 8.61
#